data_47dc44fc8a3b043f613f3ba1e662368b
#
_entry.id   47dc44fc8a3b043f613f3ba1e662368b
#
_cell.length_a   1.000
_cell.length_b   1.000
_cell.length_c   1.000
_cell.angle_alpha   90.00
_cell.angle_beta   90.00
_cell.angle_gamma   90.00
#
_symmetry.space_group_name_H-M   'P 1'
#
loop_
_entity.id
_entity.type
_entity.pdbx_description
1 polymer ?
#
loop_
_entity_poly.entity_id
_entity_poly.type
_entity_poly.pdbx_seq_one_letter_code
_entity_poly.pdbx_strand_id
1 'polypeptide(L)'
;MDALLAAFGLVFQPYVLLVILLSALFGLFVGAIPGLTATMATALLVPVTFFMPPIPAVAAIVTATAMAIFSGDIPSALLRMPGTPASAAYTDEAYLLTRQGKAEIALGSGLVFSVLGGLFGTVVLIVAAPMLAEIALRFSSFEYFWLVMLGFTCAIFIAGTDPLKGCVSMLLGLLVSIVGLENPAAFPRYTFGNTDLTGGIPLIPLMIGMFAISEVLRYATTVERPVLGSDRPFGNVFAGMWGLIRQYPVQLLRGSALGTAVGALPGAGADIAAWMSYGMSKKFSKTPEKFGTGHVEGIVESGAANNSALGGAWIPALVFGIPGDSITAIAIGVLYLKNMNPGPTLFVDNPQNIYAVFIVFLLAQLLMLPLGWMAIKLAKQLLRIPGELLMPIILLFCIVGSFAINNALFGVGVMLISGVIAFYMERWGFPVAPTILGVVLGTLLEEQFFSSLIKADGRLLAFFERPIAGVLGTVTVLIWIVWLVRAMQPQPAH
;
A
#
# COMPACT_ATOMS: atom_id res chain seq x y z
N MET A 1 12.13 17.99 22.18
CA MET A 1 11.01 17.89 23.13
C MET A 1 9.81 18.66 22.60
N ASP A 2 10.01 19.93 22.18
CA ASP A 2 8.94 20.83 21.75
C ASP A 2 8.15 20.34 20.52
N ALA A 3 8.83 19.80 19.50
CA ALA A 3 8.19 19.25 18.32
C ALA A 3 7.28 18.03 18.64
N LEU A 4 7.67 17.21 19.61
CA LEU A 4 6.85 16.08 20.05
C LEU A 4 5.60 16.54 20.82
N LEU A 5 5.74 17.52 21.70
CA LEU A 5 4.60 18.12 22.41
C LEU A 5 3.64 18.81 21.43
N ALA A 6 4.19 19.53 20.44
CA ALA A 6 3.39 20.12 19.37
C ALA A 6 2.62 19.03 18.58
N ALA A 7 3.26 17.91 18.25
CA ALA A 7 2.62 16.79 17.58
C ALA A 7 1.46 16.20 18.39
N PHE A 8 1.62 16.02 19.70
CA PHE A 8 0.52 15.63 20.57
C PHE A 8 -0.64 16.63 20.52
N GLY A 9 -0.32 17.94 20.57
CA GLY A 9 -1.35 18.99 20.46
C GLY A 9 -2.06 18.98 19.11
N LEU A 10 -1.40 18.57 18.02
CA LEU A 10 -2.02 18.44 16.71
C LEU A 10 -2.92 17.23 16.59
N VAL A 11 -2.52 16.07 17.14
CA VAL A 11 -3.27 14.81 16.98
C VAL A 11 -4.46 14.72 17.94
N PHE A 12 -4.28 15.15 19.20
CA PHE A 12 -5.33 15.04 20.22
C PHE A 12 -6.39 16.16 20.18
N GLN A 13 -6.51 16.85 19.04
CA GLN A 13 -7.64 17.74 18.80
C GLN A 13 -8.93 16.92 18.57
N PRO A 14 -10.10 17.35 19.11
CA PRO A 14 -11.36 16.63 18.95
C PRO A 14 -11.71 16.33 17.49
N TYR A 15 -11.43 17.27 16.58
CA TYR A 15 -11.65 17.10 15.15
C TYR A 15 -10.78 15.97 14.56
N VAL A 16 -9.48 15.91 14.91
CA VAL A 16 -8.56 14.88 14.40
C VAL A 16 -8.94 13.51 14.95
N LEU A 17 -9.28 13.42 16.22
CA LEU A 17 -9.75 12.17 16.84
C LEU A 17 -11.06 11.68 16.20
N LEU A 18 -11.97 12.58 15.88
CA LEU A 18 -13.19 12.25 15.14
C LEU A 18 -12.89 11.71 13.75
N VAL A 19 -11.96 12.37 13.03
CA VAL A 19 -11.51 11.90 11.70
C VAL A 19 -10.87 10.51 11.79
N ILE A 20 -10.00 10.28 12.77
CA ILE A 20 -9.39 8.95 13.03
C ILE A 20 -10.49 7.91 13.25
N LEU A 21 -11.47 8.20 14.12
CA LEU A 21 -12.54 7.27 14.42
C LEU A 21 -13.41 6.95 13.19
N LEU A 22 -13.85 7.99 12.47
CA LEU A 22 -14.68 7.80 11.27
C LEU A 22 -13.94 7.06 10.16
N SER A 23 -12.66 7.38 9.96
CA SER A 23 -11.81 6.70 8.98
C SER A 23 -11.52 5.26 9.38
N ALA A 24 -11.37 4.97 10.68
CA ALA A 24 -11.25 3.61 11.18
C ALA A 24 -12.50 2.78 10.88
N LEU A 25 -13.69 3.32 11.17
CA LEU A 25 -14.96 2.65 10.87
C LEU A 25 -15.15 2.45 9.37
N PHE A 26 -14.79 3.44 8.56
CA PHE A 26 -14.82 3.36 7.10
C PHE A 26 -13.87 2.27 6.57
N GLY A 27 -12.62 2.23 7.06
CA GLY A 27 -11.65 1.19 6.68
C GLY A 27 -12.13 -0.21 7.04
N LEU A 28 -12.65 -0.40 8.27
CA LEU A 28 -13.25 -1.67 8.69
C LEU A 28 -14.43 -2.07 7.81
N PHE A 29 -15.28 -1.11 7.46
CA PHE A 29 -16.43 -1.35 6.61
C PHE A 29 -16.01 -1.81 5.21
N VAL A 30 -15.14 -1.04 4.54
CA VAL A 30 -14.72 -1.33 3.17
C VAL A 30 -13.94 -2.64 3.10
N GLY A 31 -12.96 -2.86 3.97
CA GLY A 31 -12.16 -4.08 3.94
C GLY A 31 -12.92 -5.36 4.31
N ALA A 32 -14.01 -5.25 5.09
CA ALA A 32 -14.86 -6.40 5.41
C ALA A 32 -15.75 -6.84 4.25
N ILE A 33 -15.90 -6.04 3.20
CA ILE A 33 -16.74 -6.38 2.06
C ILE A 33 -15.90 -7.10 1.00
N PRO A 34 -16.25 -8.35 0.62
CA PRO A 34 -15.52 -9.06 -0.42
C PRO A 34 -15.48 -8.28 -1.73
N GLY A 35 -14.30 -8.19 -2.33
CA GLY A 35 -14.08 -7.45 -3.58
C GLY A 35 -13.71 -5.97 -3.41
N LEU A 36 -13.76 -5.41 -2.17
CA LEU A 36 -13.25 -4.08 -1.89
C LEU A 36 -11.88 -4.19 -1.21
N THR A 37 -10.85 -3.63 -1.84
CA THR A 37 -9.47 -3.71 -1.32
C THR A 37 -9.13 -2.55 -0.39
N ALA A 38 -8.07 -2.71 0.42
CA ALA A 38 -7.53 -1.62 1.24
C ALA A 38 -7.05 -0.44 0.38
N THR A 39 -6.51 -0.71 -0.80
CA THR A 39 -6.13 0.32 -1.78
C THR A 39 -7.34 1.14 -2.23
N MET A 40 -8.46 0.46 -2.49
CA MET A 40 -9.70 1.14 -2.85
C MET A 40 -10.25 1.98 -1.69
N ALA A 41 -10.23 1.46 -0.45
CA ALA A 41 -10.61 2.24 0.72
C ALA A 41 -9.80 3.54 0.82
N THR A 42 -8.50 3.45 0.60
CA THR A 42 -7.59 4.60 0.61
C THR A 42 -7.91 5.58 -0.53
N ALA A 43 -8.10 5.09 -1.75
CA ALA A 43 -8.41 5.92 -2.92
C ALA A 43 -9.74 6.70 -2.76
N LEU A 44 -10.76 6.06 -2.17
CA LEU A 44 -12.05 6.69 -1.91
C LEU A 44 -12.00 7.81 -0.87
N LEU A 45 -11.02 7.80 0.03
CA LEU A 45 -10.83 8.88 0.99
C LEU A 45 -10.10 10.09 0.42
N VAL A 46 -9.35 9.94 -0.66
CA VAL A 46 -8.57 11.06 -1.23
C VAL A 46 -9.42 12.31 -1.49
N PRO A 47 -10.59 12.22 -2.16
CA PRO A 47 -11.44 13.37 -2.36
C PRO A 47 -11.89 14.05 -1.06
N VAL A 48 -12.16 13.25 -0.03
CA VAL A 48 -12.58 13.76 1.28
C VAL A 48 -11.40 14.48 1.96
N THR A 49 -10.20 13.94 1.84
CA THR A 49 -8.98 14.54 2.41
C THR A 49 -8.66 15.89 1.79
N PHE A 50 -9.12 16.17 0.56
CA PHE A 50 -8.89 17.47 -0.09
C PHE A 50 -9.36 18.66 0.77
N PHE A 51 -10.49 18.51 1.46
CA PHE A 51 -11.08 19.56 2.29
C PHE A 51 -10.53 19.59 3.73
N MET A 52 -9.62 18.68 4.08
CA MET A 52 -9.04 18.55 5.42
C MET A 52 -7.70 19.29 5.54
N PRO A 53 -7.32 19.79 6.74
CA PRO A 53 -5.95 20.17 7.05
C PRO A 53 -4.96 18.99 6.89
N PRO A 54 -3.64 19.24 6.84
CA PRO A 54 -2.64 18.19 6.58
C PRO A 54 -2.72 16.98 7.51
N ILE A 55 -2.70 17.20 8.84
CA ILE A 55 -2.64 16.09 9.80
C ILE A 55 -3.93 15.24 9.80
N PRO A 56 -5.15 15.79 9.84
CA PRO A 56 -6.37 15.00 9.68
C PRO A 56 -6.41 14.22 8.36
N ALA A 57 -5.93 14.80 7.25
CA ALA A 57 -5.92 14.13 5.95
C ALA A 57 -5.04 12.88 5.97
N VAL A 58 -3.80 12.99 6.50
CA VAL A 58 -2.89 11.86 6.64
C VAL A 58 -3.42 10.85 7.64
N ALA A 59 -4.01 11.32 8.75
CA ALA A 59 -4.62 10.47 9.75
C ALA A 59 -5.76 9.62 9.18
N ALA A 60 -6.58 10.20 8.30
CA ALA A 60 -7.65 9.48 7.63
C ALA A 60 -7.10 8.32 6.77
N ILE A 61 -6.08 8.60 5.97
CA ILE A 61 -5.43 7.60 5.09
C ILE A 61 -4.82 6.47 5.92
N VAL A 62 -3.94 6.79 6.88
CA VAL A 62 -3.23 5.80 7.71
C VAL A 62 -4.21 4.91 8.46
N THR A 63 -5.21 5.51 9.10
CA THR A 63 -6.15 4.76 9.95
C THR A 63 -7.07 3.88 9.12
N ALA A 64 -7.65 4.41 8.05
CA ALA A 64 -8.52 3.61 7.18
C ALA A 64 -7.76 2.44 6.56
N THR A 65 -6.52 2.66 6.15
CA THR A 65 -5.68 1.60 5.56
C THR A 65 -5.39 0.50 6.57
N ALA A 66 -4.90 0.84 7.77
CA ALA A 66 -4.60 -0.13 8.81
C ALA A 66 -5.83 -1.01 9.13
N MET A 67 -6.99 -0.38 9.23
CA MET A 67 -8.26 -1.06 9.50
C MET A 67 -8.73 -1.93 8.32
N ALA A 68 -8.60 -1.44 7.08
CA ALA A 68 -9.02 -2.20 5.90
C ALA A 68 -8.15 -3.43 5.65
N ILE A 69 -6.85 -3.35 5.94
CA ILE A 69 -5.93 -4.48 5.86
C ILE A 69 -6.40 -5.61 6.79
N PHE A 70 -6.66 -5.31 8.06
CA PHE A 70 -7.16 -6.30 9.02
C PHE A 70 -8.54 -6.81 8.65
N SER A 71 -9.48 -5.92 8.32
CA SER A 71 -10.89 -6.32 8.14
C SER A 71 -11.11 -7.23 6.92
N GLY A 72 -10.17 -7.27 5.98
CA GLY A 72 -10.13 -8.25 4.89
C GLY A 72 -10.01 -9.70 5.35
N ASP A 73 -9.59 -9.94 6.59
CA ASP A 73 -9.53 -11.28 7.19
C ASP A 73 -10.92 -11.80 7.56
N ILE A 74 -11.90 -10.90 7.75
CA ILE A 74 -13.26 -11.29 8.16
C ILE A 74 -13.94 -12.13 7.07
N PRO A 75 -14.08 -11.66 5.81
CA PRO A 75 -14.66 -12.49 4.76
C PRO A 75 -13.78 -13.70 4.41
N SER A 76 -12.47 -13.60 4.56
CA SER A 76 -11.55 -14.73 4.40
C SER A 76 -11.92 -15.88 5.33
N ALA A 77 -12.09 -15.59 6.61
CA ALA A 77 -12.41 -16.60 7.63
C ALA A 77 -13.86 -17.14 7.51
N LEU A 78 -14.82 -16.30 7.14
CA LEU A 78 -16.24 -16.66 7.18
C LEU A 78 -16.79 -17.21 5.86
N LEU A 79 -16.29 -16.72 4.73
CA LEU A 79 -16.83 -17.01 3.40
C LEU A 79 -15.84 -17.72 2.48
N ARG A 80 -14.57 -17.88 2.91
CA ARG A 80 -13.45 -18.32 2.05
C ARG A 80 -13.20 -17.36 0.89
N MET A 81 -13.54 -16.10 1.06
CA MET A 81 -13.34 -15.03 0.07
C MET A 81 -12.36 -14.01 0.65
N PRO A 82 -11.13 -13.93 0.13
CA PRO A 82 -10.18 -12.97 0.64
C PRO A 82 -10.68 -11.55 0.43
N GLY A 83 -10.67 -10.71 1.47
CA GLY A 83 -11.00 -9.30 1.36
C GLY A 83 -9.85 -8.46 0.81
N THR A 84 -8.61 -8.96 0.96
CA THR A 84 -7.40 -8.36 0.39
C THR A 84 -6.54 -9.43 -0.26
N PRO A 85 -5.66 -9.09 -1.23
CA PRO A 85 -4.72 -10.06 -1.80
C PRO A 85 -3.79 -10.68 -0.74
N ALA A 86 -3.45 -9.92 0.30
CA ALA A 86 -2.66 -10.39 1.43
C ALA A 86 -3.37 -11.48 2.22
N SER A 87 -4.67 -11.28 2.53
CA SER A 87 -5.46 -12.25 3.29
C SER A 87 -5.65 -13.56 2.53
N ALA A 88 -5.53 -13.55 1.19
CA ALA A 88 -5.59 -14.76 0.38
C ALA A 88 -4.53 -15.79 0.77
N ALA A 89 -3.37 -15.36 1.28
CA ALA A 89 -2.28 -16.25 1.69
C ALA A 89 -2.68 -17.25 2.77
N TYR A 90 -3.59 -16.89 3.67
CA TYR A 90 -4.03 -17.70 4.81
C TYR A 90 -5.55 -17.90 4.89
N THR A 91 -6.27 -17.55 3.82
CA THR A 91 -7.73 -17.72 3.72
C THR A 91 -8.15 -19.15 3.99
N ASP A 92 -7.49 -20.14 3.40
CA ASP A 92 -7.83 -21.55 3.59
C ASP A 92 -7.68 -21.97 5.05
N GLU A 93 -6.63 -21.53 5.74
CA GLU A 93 -6.44 -21.83 7.17
C GLU A 93 -7.55 -21.21 8.02
N ALA A 94 -7.85 -19.93 7.80
CA ALA A 94 -8.88 -19.22 8.54
C ALA A 94 -10.29 -19.83 8.34
N TYR A 95 -10.62 -20.16 7.09
CA TYR A 95 -11.90 -20.75 6.75
C TYR A 95 -12.04 -22.18 7.30
N LEU A 96 -11.00 -23.02 7.20
CA LEU A 96 -11.04 -24.37 7.74
C LEU A 96 -11.14 -24.39 9.26
N LEU A 97 -10.49 -23.46 9.97
CA LEU A 97 -10.72 -23.27 11.42
C LEU A 97 -12.18 -22.91 11.70
N THR A 98 -12.76 -22.03 10.91
CA THR A 98 -14.19 -21.67 11.03
C THR A 98 -15.10 -22.87 10.81
N ARG A 99 -14.82 -23.70 9.80
CA ARG A 99 -15.56 -24.94 9.54
C ARG A 99 -15.43 -25.96 10.68
N GLN A 100 -14.32 -25.96 11.39
CA GLN A 100 -14.10 -26.77 12.59
C GLN A 100 -14.81 -26.20 13.84
N GLY A 101 -15.56 -25.12 13.72
CA GLY A 101 -16.24 -24.46 14.83
C GLY A 101 -15.32 -23.58 15.69
N LYS A 102 -14.16 -23.17 15.16
CA LYS A 102 -13.14 -22.35 15.84
C LYS A 102 -12.99 -20.98 15.18
N ALA A 103 -14.10 -20.38 14.75
CA ALA A 103 -14.11 -19.08 14.09
C ALA A 103 -13.49 -17.98 14.97
N GLU A 104 -13.71 -18.08 16.29
CA GLU A 104 -13.15 -17.12 17.25
C GLU A 104 -11.62 -17.18 17.27
N ILE A 105 -11.01 -18.35 17.10
CA ILE A 105 -9.55 -18.49 17.02
C ILE A 105 -9.04 -17.90 15.71
N ALA A 106 -9.70 -18.16 14.58
CA ALA A 106 -9.30 -17.61 13.28
C ALA A 106 -9.36 -16.06 13.28
N LEU A 107 -10.50 -15.50 13.67
CA LEU A 107 -10.73 -14.05 13.68
C LEU A 107 -9.93 -13.35 14.80
N GLY A 108 -9.85 -13.97 15.97
CA GLY A 108 -9.08 -13.44 17.10
C GLY A 108 -7.57 -13.44 16.85
N SER A 109 -7.03 -14.50 16.24
CA SER A 109 -5.62 -14.52 15.84
C SER A 109 -5.34 -13.48 14.75
N GLY A 110 -6.16 -13.40 13.70
CA GLY A 110 -6.05 -12.34 12.70
C GLY A 110 -5.99 -10.95 13.35
N LEU A 111 -6.94 -10.62 14.25
CA LEU A 111 -6.99 -9.33 14.92
C LEU A 111 -5.75 -9.06 15.79
N VAL A 112 -5.45 -9.96 16.71
CA VAL A 112 -4.40 -9.72 17.74
C VAL A 112 -3.01 -9.69 17.09
N PHE A 113 -2.73 -10.60 16.16
CA PHE A 113 -1.41 -10.64 15.51
C PHE A 113 -1.25 -9.52 14.46
N SER A 114 -2.33 -9.05 13.82
CA SER A 114 -2.31 -7.83 13.02
C SER A 114 -1.95 -6.61 13.87
N VAL A 115 -2.55 -6.44 15.04
CA VAL A 115 -2.23 -5.32 15.96
C VAL A 115 -0.77 -5.39 16.40
N LEU A 116 -0.30 -6.56 16.84
CA LEU A 116 1.09 -6.72 17.31
C LEU A 116 2.10 -6.52 16.18
N GLY A 117 1.84 -7.05 15.00
CA GLY A 117 2.64 -6.83 13.81
C GLY A 117 2.65 -5.35 13.39
N GLY A 118 1.49 -4.71 13.36
CA GLY A 118 1.36 -3.29 13.04
C GLY A 118 2.07 -2.37 14.03
N LEU A 119 2.00 -2.68 15.33
CA LEU A 119 2.79 -1.98 16.36
C LEU A 119 4.29 -2.16 16.14
N PHE A 120 4.74 -3.39 15.82
CA PHE A 120 6.14 -3.65 15.49
C PHE A 120 6.58 -2.81 14.27
N GLY A 121 5.84 -2.85 13.17
CA GLY A 121 6.12 -2.05 11.97
C GLY A 121 6.14 -0.56 12.26
N THR A 122 5.23 -0.07 13.12
CA THR A 122 5.18 1.33 13.56
C THR A 122 6.44 1.71 14.37
N VAL A 123 6.88 0.86 15.29
CA VAL A 123 8.11 1.10 16.07
C VAL A 123 9.32 1.16 15.12
N VAL A 124 9.40 0.24 14.15
CA VAL A 124 10.48 0.29 13.16
C VAL A 124 10.41 1.55 12.32
N LEU A 125 9.22 1.99 11.90
CA LEU A 125 9.03 3.26 11.19
C LEU A 125 9.53 4.45 12.00
N ILE A 126 9.17 4.55 13.28
CA ILE A 126 9.58 5.63 14.19
C ILE A 126 11.11 5.70 14.35
N VAL A 127 11.77 4.56 14.37
CA VAL A 127 13.24 4.49 14.56
C VAL A 127 13.98 4.64 13.24
N ALA A 128 13.55 3.89 12.21
CA ALA A 128 14.28 3.80 10.94
C ALA A 128 14.10 5.03 10.05
N ALA A 129 12.91 5.65 10.02
CA ALA A 129 12.67 6.76 9.10
C ALA A 129 13.53 8.00 9.42
N PRO A 130 13.66 8.49 10.67
CA PRO A 130 14.57 9.59 10.98
C PRO A 130 16.04 9.26 10.70
N MET A 131 16.50 8.02 11.05
CA MET A 131 17.88 7.60 10.79
C MET A 131 18.19 7.59 9.28
N LEU A 132 17.27 7.07 8.48
CA LEU A 132 17.40 7.07 7.02
C LEU A 132 17.32 8.49 6.43
N ALA A 133 16.50 9.37 7.00
CA ALA A 133 16.42 10.75 6.58
C ALA A 133 17.76 11.49 6.79
N GLU A 134 18.45 11.28 7.92
CA GLU A 134 19.79 11.85 8.15
C GLU A 134 20.81 11.37 7.10
N ILE A 135 20.76 10.10 6.70
CA ILE A 135 21.61 9.57 5.64
C ILE A 135 21.21 10.19 4.28
N ALA A 136 19.92 10.30 4.04
CA ALA A 136 19.35 10.84 2.80
C ALA A 136 19.66 12.33 2.58
N LEU A 137 19.87 13.11 3.65
CA LEU A 137 20.34 14.50 3.55
C LEU A 137 21.72 14.64 2.89
N ARG A 138 22.51 13.56 2.85
CA ARG A 138 23.80 13.51 2.17
C ARG A 138 23.71 13.07 0.71
N PHE A 139 22.52 12.71 0.25
CA PHE A 139 22.29 12.26 -1.13
C PHE A 139 22.34 13.45 -2.08
N SER A 140 22.85 13.21 -3.26
CA SER A 140 22.77 14.11 -4.40
C SER A 140 21.85 13.51 -5.47
N SER A 141 21.72 14.20 -6.59
CA SER A 141 20.93 13.70 -7.72
C SER A 141 21.34 12.28 -8.19
N PHE A 142 22.62 11.91 -8.06
CA PHE A 142 23.11 10.58 -8.46
C PHE A 142 22.53 9.45 -7.61
N GLU A 143 22.49 9.62 -6.29
CA GLU A 143 21.91 8.65 -5.37
C GLU A 143 20.40 8.54 -5.58
N TYR A 144 19.69 9.67 -5.72
CA TYR A 144 18.26 9.67 -5.98
C TYR A 144 17.91 9.01 -7.32
N PHE A 145 18.68 9.26 -8.38
CA PHE A 145 18.49 8.58 -9.66
C PHE A 145 18.54 7.06 -9.51
N TRP A 146 19.60 6.52 -8.90
CA TRP A 146 19.74 5.09 -8.71
C TRP A 146 18.72 4.51 -7.74
N LEU A 147 18.30 5.26 -6.74
CA LEU A 147 17.27 4.85 -5.80
C LEU A 147 15.92 4.67 -6.50
N VAL A 148 15.55 5.61 -7.38
CA VAL A 148 14.34 5.51 -8.20
C VAL A 148 14.44 4.34 -9.19
N MET A 149 15.58 4.17 -9.85
CA MET A 149 15.82 3.04 -10.75
C MET A 149 15.76 1.70 -10.04
N LEU A 150 16.28 1.60 -8.82
CA LEU A 150 16.15 0.42 -7.98
C LEU A 150 14.68 0.19 -7.58
N GLY A 151 13.95 1.24 -7.24
CA GLY A 151 12.52 1.19 -6.94
C GLY A 151 11.71 0.64 -8.12
N PHE A 152 11.98 1.11 -9.33
CA PHE A 152 11.35 0.58 -10.54
C PHE A 152 11.71 -0.88 -10.77
N THR A 153 12.97 -1.23 -10.58
CA THR A 153 13.43 -2.62 -10.71
C THR A 153 12.69 -3.52 -9.74
N CYS A 154 12.61 -3.14 -8.46
CA CYS A 154 11.84 -3.90 -7.46
C CYS A 154 10.37 -4.05 -7.86
N ALA A 155 9.71 -2.96 -8.26
CA ALA A 155 8.30 -2.99 -8.66
C ALA A 155 8.04 -3.90 -9.87
N ILE A 156 8.93 -3.90 -10.86
CA ILE A 156 8.81 -4.75 -12.05
C ILE A 156 8.91 -6.23 -11.68
N PHE A 157 9.88 -6.59 -10.84
CA PHE A 157 10.14 -8.00 -10.51
C PHE A 157 9.22 -8.57 -9.42
N ILE A 158 8.63 -7.71 -8.60
CA ILE A 158 7.82 -8.13 -7.45
C ILE A 158 6.31 -8.10 -7.77
N ALA A 159 5.85 -7.12 -8.57
CA ALA A 159 4.41 -6.86 -8.75
C ALA A 159 3.67 -7.89 -9.63
N GLY A 160 4.35 -8.83 -10.27
CA GLY A 160 3.70 -9.79 -11.16
C GLY A 160 4.48 -11.07 -11.39
N THR A 161 3.81 -12.05 -11.99
CA THR A 161 4.43 -13.33 -12.38
C THR A 161 5.32 -13.19 -13.62
N ASP A 162 5.11 -12.15 -14.43
CA ASP A 162 5.81 -11.88 -15.68
C ASP A 162 6.49 -10.50 -15.64
N PRO A 163 7.83 -10.46 -15.47
CA PRO A 163 8.59 -9.21 -15.43
C PRO A 163 8.47 -8.37 -16.72
N LEU A 164 8.24 -8.99 -17.88
CA LEU A 164 8.03 -8.23 -19.13
C LEU A 164 6.74 -7.41 -19.06
N LYS A 165 5.66 -7.98 -18.55
CA LYS A 165 4.40 -7.25 -18.34
C LYS A 165 4.58 -6.14 -17.31
N GLY A 166 5.34 -6.38 -16.24
CA GLY A 166 5.74 -5.36 -15.27
C GLY A 166 6.51 -4.21 -15.90
N CYS A 167 7.47 -4.52 -16.78
CA CYS A 167 8.24 -3.53 -17.52
C CYS A 167 7.36 -2.69 -18.47
N VAL A 168 6.46 -3.32 -19.23
CA VAL A 168 5.51 -2.62 -20.11
C VAL A 168 4.60 -1.70 -19.29
N SER A 169 4.07 -2.19 -18.16
CA SER A 169 3.26 -1.39 -17.25
C SER A 169 4.02 -0.17 -16.72
N MET A 170 5.28 -0.35 -16.32
CA MET A 170 6.15 0.74 -15.88
C MET A 170 6.38 1.77 -16.98
N LEU A 171 6.69 1.33 -18.20
CA LEU A 171 6.92 2.21 -19.35
C LEU A 171 5.66 3.00 -19.72
N LEU A 172 4.46 2.41 -19.61
CA LEU A 172 3.21 3.14 -19.77
C LEU A 172 3.06 4.25 -18.73
N GLY A 173 3.41 3.98 -17.47
CA GLY A 173 3.41 5.00 -16.43
C GLY A 173 4.40 6.13 -16.70
N LEU A 174 5.61 5.80 -17.10
CA LEU A 174 6.62 6.78 -17.51
C LEU A 174 6.16 7.61 -18.70
N LEU A 175 5.50 7.00 -19.69
CA LEU A 175 4.94 7.72 -20.84
C LEU A 175 3.88 8.75 -20.38
N VAL A 176 3.06 8.40 -19.41
CA VAL A 176 2.06 9.33 -18.85
C VAL A 176 2.72 10.47 -18.09
N SER A 177 3.80 10.20 -17.34
CA SER A 177 4.49 11.21 -16.52
C SER A 177 5.20 12.31 -17.34
N ILE A 178 5.56 12.04 -18.60
CA ILE A 178 6.26 13.03 -19.45
C ILE A 178 5.30 14.00 -20.15
N VAL A 179 3.97 13.85 -19.98
CA VAL A 179 2.97 14.76 -20.54
C VAL A 179 2.97 16.09 -19.76
N GLY A 180 2.98 17.21 -20.44
CA GLY A 180 2.86 18.54 -19.84
C GLY A 180 4.14 19.36 -19.85
N LEU A 181 4.23 20.34 -18.95
CA LEU A 181 5.34 21.27 -18.81
C LEU A 181 6.32 20.90 -17.68
N GLU A 182 5.98 19.95 -16.84
CA GLU A 182 6.81 19.51 -15.71
C GLU A 182 8.00 18.68 -16.20
N ASN A 183 8.93 19.36 -16.87
CA ASN A 183 10.19 18.79 -17.34
C ASN A 183 11.31 19.82 -17.24
N PRO A 184 12.59 19.39 -17.13
CA PRO A 184 13.72 20.29 -16.95
C PRO A 184 13.91 21.35 -18.05
N ALA A 185 13.37 21.09 -19.25
CA ALA A 185 13.44 22.02 -20.39
C ALA A 185 12.28 23.03 -20.44
N ALA A 186 11.27 22.88 -19.56
CA ALA A 186 10.06 23.70 -19.52
C ALA A 186 9.36 23.83 -20.89
N PHE A 187 9.42 22.80 -21.71
CA PHE A 187 8.79 22.74 -23.02
C PHE A 187 7.56 21.83 -22.99
N PRO A 188 6.39 22.28 -23.53
CA PRO A 188 5.18 21.47 -23.49
C PRO A 188 5.32 20.20 -24.34
N ARG A 189 5.18 19.02 -23.67
CA ARG A 189 5.26 17.72 -24.33
C ARG A 189 3.87 17.08 -24.38
N TYR A 190 3.50 16.54 -25.53
CA TYR A 190 2.25 15.78 -25.75
C TYR A 190 0.97 16.49 -25.29
N THR A 191 0.95 17.83 -25.32
CA THR A 191 -0.22 18.61 -24.94
C THR A 191 -1.22 18.76 -26.08
N PHE A 192 -0.81 18.52 -27.33
CA PHE A 192 -1.64 18.61 -28.54
C PHE A 192 -2.45 19.93 -28.65
N GLY A 193 -1.94 21.00 -28.05
CA GLY A 193 -2.61 22.29 -27.99
C GLY A 193 -3.75 22.41 -26.96
N ASN A 194 -3.94 21.39 -26.13
CA ASN A 194 -4.92 21.43 -25.04
C ASN A 194 -4.29 22.06 -23.80
N THR A 195 -4.93 23.12 -23.28
CA THR A 195 -4.48 23.84 -22.09
C THR A 195 -4.54 23.00 -20.81
N ASP A 196 -5.50 22.09 -20.71
CA ASP A 196 -5.65 21.21 -19.54
C ASP A 196 -4.47 20.22 -19.43
N LEU A 197 -3.86 19.84 -20.56
CA LEU A 197 -2.69 18.96 -20.60
C LEU A 197 -1.37 19.69 -20.33
N THR A 198 -1.35 21.03 -20.28
CA THR A 198 -0.12 21.76 -19.94
C THR A 198 0.31 21.53 -18.48
N GLY A 199 -0.64 21.35 -17.58
CA GLY A 199 -0.38 20.94 -16.19
C GLY A 199 -0.09 19.45 -15.99
N GLY A 200 0.06 18.68 -17.08
CA GLY A 200 0.24 17.24 -17.03
C GLY A 200 -1.06 16.46 -16.77
N ILE A 201 -0.91 15.16 -16.60
CA ILE A 201 -2.03 14.30 -16.23
C ILE A 201 -2.21 14.37 -14.70
N PRO A 202 -3.37 14.80 -14.18
CA PRO A 202 -3.57 14.95 -12.75
C PRO A 202 -3.48 13.59 -12.04
N LEU A 203 -2.47 13.45 -11.18
CA LEU A 203 -2.10 12.18 -10.52
C LEU A 203 -3.26 11.56 -9.75
N ILE A 204 -4.01 12.35 -8.99
CA ILE A 204 -5.05 11.82 -8.11
C ILE A 204 -6.26 11.28 -8.88
N PRO A 205 -6.85 12.02 -9.84
CA PRO A 205 -7.88 11.45 -10.71
C PRO A 205 -7.40 10.17 -11.43
N LEU A 206 -6.17 10.14 -11.92
CA LEU A 206 -5.58 8.95 -12.53
C LEU A 206 -5.56 7.77 -11.54
N MET A 207 -5.11 7.98 -10.30
CA MET A 207 -5.06 6.93 -9.27
C MET A 207 -6.44 6.45 -8.85
N ILE A 208 -7.40 7.36 -8.67
CA ILE A 208 -8.81 6.99 -8.39
C ILE A 208 -9.35 6.13 -9.53
N GLY A 209 -9.06 6.48 -10.77
CA GLY A 209 -9.44 5.69 -11.94
C GLY A 209 -8.82 4.30 -11.91
N MET A 210 -7.50 4.23 -11.81
CA MET A 210 -6.77 2.98 -11.89
C MET A 210 -7.09 2.00 -10.75
N PHE A 211 -7.46 2.46 -9.56
CA PHE A 211 -7.75 1.61 -8.41
C PHE A 211 -9.25 1.45 -8.12
N ALA A 212 -10.02 2.54 -8.12
CA ALA A 212 -11.41 2.47 -7.73
C ALA A 212 -12.34 2.15 -8.91
N ILE A 213 -12.15 2.81 -10.05
CA ILE A 213 -13.01 2.58 -11.23
C ILE A 213 -12.73 1.21 -11.85
N SER A 214 -11.47 0.77 -11.93
CA SER A 214 -11.14 -0.58 -12.40
C SER A 214 -11.84 -1.65 -11.59
N GLU A 215 -11.88 -1.47 -10.26
CA GLU A 215 -12.56 -2.40 -9.35
C GLU A 215 -14.09 -2.38 -9.51
N VAL A 216 -14.69 -1.19 -9.67
CA VAL A 216 -16.13 -1.07 -9.98
C VAL A 216 -16.47 -1.81 -11.28
N LEU A 217 -15.64 -1.68 -12.32
CA LEU A 217 -15.82 -2.39 -13.58
C LEU A 217 -15.62 -3.90 -13.42
N ARG A 218 -14.64 -4.33 -12.62
CA ARG A 218 -14.41 -5.73 -12.31
C ARG A 218 -15.61 -6.34 -11.58
N TYR A 219 -16.11 -5.67 -10.57
CA TYR A 219 -17.30 -6.11 -9.84
C TYR A 219 -18.52 -6.23 -10.76
N ALA A 220 -18.74 -5.26 -11.66
CA ALA A 220 -19.86 -5.29 -12.60
C ALA A 220 -19.81 -6.47 -13.59
N THR A 221 -18.61 -7.02 -13.84
CA THR A 221 -18.41 -8.17 -14.76
C THR A 221 -18.33 -9.53 -14.05
N THR A 222 -18.26 -9.55 -12.71
CA THR A 222 -18.13 -10.79 -11.92
C THR A 222 -19.45 -11.13 -11.23
N VAL A 223 -19.97 -12.32 -11.42
CA VAL A 223 -21.29 -12.77 -10.92
C VAL A 223 -21.13 -13.68 -9.69
N GLU A 224 -20.22 -13.40 -8.77
CA GLU A 224 -20.09 -14.21 -7.56
C GLU A 224 -20.92 -13.63 -6.43
N ARG A 225 -21.93 -14.39 -5.96
CA ARG A 225 -22.70 -14.04 -4.77
C ARG A 225 -22.17 -14.84 -3.57
N PRO A 226 -21.70 -14.19 -2.51
CA PRO A 226 -21.27 -14.88 -1.31
C PRO A 226 -22.44 -15.57 -0.61
N VAL A 227 -22.27 -16.84 -0.29
CA VAL A 227 -23.24 -17.61 0.51
C VAL A 227 -22.82 -17.53 1.97
N LEU A 228 -23.59 -16.85 2.80
CA LEU A 228 -23.35 -16.75 4.24
C LEU A 228 -23.42 -18.13 4.89
N GLY A 229 -22.35 -18.47 5.64
CA GLY A 229 -22.31 -19.67 6.47
C GLY A 229 -23.17 -19.57 7.74
N SER A 230 -23.01 -20.53 8.65
CA SER A 230 -23.75 -20.73 9.90
C SER A 230 -24.15 -19.47 10.68
N ASP A 231 -25.39 -19.44 11.20
CA ASP A 231 -25.97 -18.36 12.00
C ASP A 231 -25.56 -18.34 13.49
N ARG A 232 -24.56 -19.11 13.89
CA ARG A 232 -24.10 -19.14 15.29
C ARG A 232 -23.44 -17.80 15.69
N PRO A 233 -23.77 -17.23 16.87
CA PRO A 233 -23.12 -16.03 17.38
C PRO A 233 -21.67 -16.35 17.73
N PHE A 234 -20.75 -15.38 17.51
CA PHE A 234 -19.36 -15.53 17.89
C PHE A 234 -19.18 -15.44 19.40
N GLY A 235 -18.37 -16.34 19.95
CA GLY A 235 -17.97 -16.31 21.35
C GLY A 235 -16.93 -15.21 21.63
N ASN A 236 -16.08 -15.47 22.63
CA ASN A 236 -15.02 -14.53 23.01
C ASN A 236 -13.81 -14.72 22.08
N VAL A 237 -13.60 -13.79 21.14
CA VAL A 237 -12.46 -13.81 20.18
C VAL A 237 -11.10 -13.61 20.84
N PHE A 238 -11.04 -13.13 22.08
CA PHE A 238 -9.79 -12.99 22.84
C PHE A 238 -9.44 -14.23 23.64
N ALA A 239 -10.36 -15.21 23.72
CA ALA A 239 -10.10 -16.45 24.46
C ALA A 239 -8.93 -17.23 23.84
N GLY A 240 -7.94 -17.55 24.65
CA GLY A 240 -6.75 -18.31 24.20
C GLY A 240 -5.68 -17.48 23.46
N MET A 241 -5.91 -16.21 23.15
CA MET A 241 -4.94 -15.38 22.38
C MET A 241 -3.61 -15.21 23.14
N TRP A 242 -3.66 -15.03 24.45
CA TRP A 242 -2.44 -14.98 25.28
C TRP A 242 -1.62 -16.28 25.22
N GLY A 243 -2.30 -17.42 25.15
CA GLY A 243 -1.66 -18.71 24.91
C GLY A 243 -0.95 -18.78 23.56
N LEU A 244 -1.62 -18.30 22.49
CA LEU A 244 -1.04 -18.26 21.14
C LEU A 244 0.17 -17.32 21.04
N ILE A 245 0.14 -16.15 21.70
CA ILE A 245 1.27 -15.24 21.74
C ILE A 245 2.50 -15.92 22.40
N ARG A 246 2.28 -16.66 23.49
CA ARG A 246 3.35 -17.41 24.15
C ARG A 246 3.82 -18.62 23.36
N GLN A 247 2.95 -19.22 22.58
CA GLN A 247 3.26 -20.40 21.76
C GLN A 247 4.04 -20.05 20.50
N TYR A 248 3.75 -18.88 19.87
CA TYR A 248 4.29 -18.47 18.58
C TYR A 248 5.06 -17.13 18.60
N PRO A 249 5.94 -16.87 19.59
CA PRO A 249 6.65 -15.59 19.67
C PRO A 249 7.65 -15.41 18.52
N VAL A 250 8.29 -16.50 18.09
CA VAL A 250 9.26 -16.46 16.97
C VAL A 250 8.54 -16.17 15.65
N GLN A 251 7.39 -16.79 15.43
CA GLN A 251 6.58 -16.57 14.24
C GLN A 251 6.06 -15.13 14.19
N LEU A 252 5.60 -14.58 15.33
CA LEU A 252 5.20 -13.17 15.42
C LEU A 252 6.36 -12.25 15.05
N LEU A 253 7.53 -12.42 15.64
CA LEU A 253 8.70 -11.57 15.37
C LEU A 253 9.21 -11.73 13.94
N ARG A 254 9.29 -12.97 13.44
CA ARG A 254 9.75 -13.27 12.09
C ARG A 254 8.78 -12.70 11.06
N GLY A 255 7.46 -12.91 11.22
CA GLY A 255 6.44 -12.34 10.35
C GLY A 255 6.47 -10.82 10.35
N SER A 256 6.54 -10.20 11.54
CA SER A 256 6.62 -8.74 11.67
C SER A 256 7.88 -8.15 11.03
N ALA A 257 9.04 -8.76 11.25
CA ALA A 257 10.30 -8.31 10.66
C ALA A 257 10.30 -8.48 9.14
N LEU A 258 9.83 -9.63 8.63
CA LEU A 258 9.72 -9.90 7.21
C LEU A 258 8.70 -8.97 6.55
N GLY A 259 7.56 -8.76 7.20
CA GLY A 259 6.53 -7.84 6.73
C GLY A 259 7.07 -6.42 6.59
N THR A 260 7.72 -5.90 7.62
CA THR A 260 8.31 -4.56 7.58
C THR A 260 9.40 -4.44 6.51
N ALA A 261 10.28 -5.44 6.39
CA ALA A 261 11.36 -5.43 5.40
C ALA A 261 10.83 -5.50 3.97
N VAL A 262 9.87 -6.39 3.70
CA VAL A 262 9.23 -6.52 2.38
C VAL A 262 8.40 -5.28 2.05
N GLY A 263 7.66 -4.76 3.04
CA GLY A 263 6.89 -3.52 2.87
C GLY A 263 7.76 -2.33 2.48
N ALA A 264 8.99 -2.25 2.98
CA ALA A 264 9.95 -1.20 2.61
C ALA A 264 10.53 -1.35 1.19
N LEU A 265 10.30 -2.48 0.52
CA LEU A 265 10.70 -2.66 -0.88
C LEU A 265 9.64 -2.06 -1.81
N PRO A 266 10.02 -1.14 -2.71
CA PRO A 266 9.07 -0.53 -3.64
C PRO A 266 8.32 -1.57 -4.48
N GLY A 267 6.99 -1.47 -4.49
CA GLY A 267 6.12 -2.37 -5.24
C GLY A 267 5.78 -3.71 -4.58
N ALA A 268 6.41 -4.06 -3.46
CA ALA A 268 6.15 -5.32 -2.76
C ALA A 268 4.89 -5.27 -1.89
N GLY A 269 4.81 -4.30 -1.00
CA GLY A 269 3.66 -4.07 -0.13
C GLY A 269 3.28 -5.21 0.80
N ALA A 270 2.14 -5.04 1.45
CA ALA A 270 1.59 -5.99 2.40
C ALA A 270 1.18 -7.32 1.75
N ASP A 271 0.75 -7.28 0.50
CA ASP A 271 0.25 -8.46 -0.21
C ASP A 271 1.35 -9.52 -0.36
N ILE A 272 2.51 -9.12 -0.87
CA ILE A 272 3.65 -10.03 -1.04
C ILE A 272 4.24 -10.45 0.31
N ALA A 273 4.28 -9.53 1.27
CA ALA A 273 4.77 -9.81 2.61
C ALA A 273 3.99 -10.95 3.28
N ALA A 274 2.67 -10.96 3.16
CA ALA A 274 1.83 -12.01 3.74
C ALA A 274 2.08 -13.38 3.10
N TRP A 275 2.18 -13.45 1.76
CA TRP A 275 2.48 -14.70 1.05
C TRP A 275 3.88 -15.24 1.38
N MET A 276 4.89 -14.37 1.39
CA MET A 276 6.26 -14.77 1.77
C MET A 276 6.29 -15.28 3.20
N SER A 277 5.58 -14.60 4.11
CA SER A 277 5.51 -14.97 5.52
C SER A 277 4.80 -16.31 5.71
N TYR A 278 3.71 -16.58 4.96
CA TYR A 278 3.04 -17.88 4.96
C TYR A 278 3.98 -18.99 4.49
N GLY A 279 4.70 -18.77 3.39
CA GLY A 279 5.68 -19.71 2.88
C GLY A 279 6.81 -19.99 3.88
N MET A 280 7.32 -18.95 4.55
CA MET A 280 8.34 -19.06 5.61
C MET A 280 7.79 -19.80 6.83
N SER A 281 6.55 -19.50 7.25
CA SER A 281 5.87 -20.19 8.33
C SER A 281 5.81 -21.69 8.07
N LYS A 282 5.32 -22.09 6.90
CA LYS A 282 5.25 -23.49 6.49
C LYS A 282 6.62 -24.16 6.45
N LYS A 283 7.64 -23.47 5.89
CA LYS A 283 8.99 -24.02 5.71
C LYS A 283 9.69 -24.28 7.06
N PHE A 284 9.51 -23.40 8.03
CA PHE A 284 10.19 -23.46 9.33
C PHE A 284 9.31 -23.99 10.47
N SER A 285 8.06 -24.40 10.16
CA SER A 285 7.18 -25.02 11.14
C SER A 285 7.69 -26.40 11.56
N LYS A 286 7.41 -26.76 12.82
CA LYS A 286 7.62 -28.13 13.32
C LYS A 286 6.57 -29.12 12.78
N THR A 287 5.48 -28.64 12.21
CA THR A 287 4.34 -29.44 11.72
C THR A 287 3.87 -28.92 10.35
N PRO A 288 4.76 -28.91 9.32
CA PRO A 288 4.43 -28.35 8.01
C PRO A 288 3.28 -29.08 7.30
N GLU A 289 3.01 -30.33 7.66
CA GLU A 289 1.91 -31.17 7.15
C GLU A 289 0.51 -30.68 7.59
N LYS A 290 0.45 -29.86 8.64
CA LYS A 290 -0.82 -29.27 9.12
C LYS A 290 -1.26 -28.05 8.32
N PHE A 291 -0.38 -27.45 7.55
CA PHE A 291 -0.74 -26.32 6.68
C PHE A 291 -1.71 -26.79 5.59
N GLY A 292 -2.76 -26.01 5.38
CA GLY A 292 -3.88 -26.38 4.53
C GLY A 292 -4.99 -27.15 5.24
N THR A 293 -4.89 -27.35 6.57
CA THR A 293 -5.90 -28.07 7.35
C THR A 293 -6.57 -27.24 8.46
N GLY A 294 -6.34 -25.94 8.48
CA GLY A 294 -6.80 -25.04 9.53
C GLY A 294 -5.76 -24.87 10.63
N HIS A 295 -4.50 -24.63 10.27
CA HIS A 295 -3.42 -24.47 11.20
C HIS A 295 -3.19 -22.99 11.54
N VAL A 296 -3.33 -22.62 12.82
CA VAL A 296 -3.27 -21.23 13.27
C VAL A 296 -1.90 -20.56 13.08
N GLU A 297 -0.80 -21.32 13.03
CA GLU A 297 0.56 -20.83 12.86
C GLU A 297 0.70 -19.97 11.57
N GLY A 298 0.10 -20.42 10.47
CA GLY A 298 0.08 -19.67 9.20
C GLY A 298 -0.62 -18.32 9.32
N ILE A 299 -1.75 -18.27 10.06
CA ILE A 299 -2.50 -17.01 10.29
C ILE A 299 -1.69 -16.04 11.16
N VAL A 300 -1.07 -16.57 12.23
CA VAL A 300 -0.25 -15.78 13.16
C VAL A 300 0.86 -15.04 12.44
N GLU A 301 1.66 -15.76 11.67
CA GLU A 301 2.85 -15.20 11.03
C GLU A 301 2.49 -14.28 9.86
N SER A 302 1.54 -14.70 9.01
CA SER A 302 1.12 -13.90 7.86
C SER A 302 0.29 -12.68 8.26
N GLY A 303 -0.59 -12.81 9.26
CA GLY A 303 -1.36 -11.68 9.78
C GLY A 303 -0.46 -10.61 10.42
N ALA A 304 0.59 -11.03 11.16
CA ALA A 304 1.58 -10.10 11.67
C ALA A 304 2.36 -9.41 10.55
N ALA A 305 2.75 -10.15 9.50
CA ALA A 305 3.46 -9.59 8.35
C ALA A 305 2.59 -8.60 7.57
N ASN A 306 1.31 -8.90 7.39
CA ASN A 306 0.37 -8.08 6.64
C ASN A 306 0.29 -6.63 7.17
N ASN A 307 0.06 -6.46 8.46
CA ASN A 307 -0.03 -5.12 9.06
C ASN A 307 1.31 -4.47 9.37
N SER A 308 2.37 -5.24 9.64
CA SER A 308 3.72 -4.65 9.83
C SER A 308 4.28 -4.08 8.54
N ALA A 309 3.90 -4.63 7.38
CA ALA A 309 4.29 -4.13 6.08
C ALA A 309 3.80 -2.70 5.81
N LEU A 310 2.67 -2.29 6.40
CA LEU A 310 2.19 -0.91 6.30
C LEU A 310 3.23 0.07 6.86
N GLY A 311 3.74 -0.19 8.09
CA GLY A 311 4.83 0.64 8.65
C GLY A 311 6.08 0.62 7.79
N GLY A 312 6.46 -0.55 7.26
CA GLY A 312 7.58 -0.72 6.34
C GLY A 312 7.44 0.14 5.08
N ALA A 313 6.28 0.11 4.42
CA ALA A 313 6.02 0.85 3.18
C ALA A 313 6.06 2.38 3.35
N TRP A 314 5.74 2.87 4.54
CA TRP A 314 5.81 4.29 4.84
C TRP A 314 7.25 4.81 5.09
N ILE A 315 8.23 3.94 5.35
CA ILE A 315 9.62 4.36 5.51
C ILE A 315 10.16 5.01 4.23
N PRO A 316 10.23 4.30 3.07
CA PRO A 316 10.70 4.91 1.84
C PRO A 316 9.75 6.01 1.33
N ALA A 317 8.45 5.90 1.60
CA ALA A 317 7.46 6.88 1.21
C ALA A 317 7.72 8.25 1.87
N LEU A 318 7.99 8.31 3.17
CA LEU A 318 8.27 9.55 3.88
C LEU A 318 9.68 10.09 3.61
N VAL A 319 10.68 9.18 3.55
CA VAL A 319 12.10 9.59 3.48
C VAL A 319 12.53 9.95 2.06
N PHE A 320 12.03 9.22 1.05
CA PHE A 320 12.49 9.36 -0.33
C PHE A 320 11.38 9.76 -1.31
N GLY A 321 10.13 9.79 -0.87
CA GLY A 321 8.98 9.95 -1.77
C GLY A 321 8.74 8.74 -2.67
N ILE A 322 9.29 7.58 -2.32
CA ILE A 322 9.18 6.35 -3.10
C ILE A 322 8.17 5.43 -2.44
N PRO A 323 7.03 5.14 -3.07
CA PRO A 323 6.00 4.31 -2.44
C PRO A 323 6.44 2.85 -2.35
N GLY A 324 6.19 2.22 -1.19
CA GLY A 324 6.41 0.80 -0.98
C GLY A 324 5.34 -0.07 -1.66
N ASP A 325 4.13 0.49 -1.82
CA ASP A 325 2.99 -0.20 -2.42
C ASP A 325 2.01 0.80 -3.05
N SER A 326 0.89 0.27 -3.58
CA SER A 326 -0.18 1.08 -4.17
C SER A 326 -0.85 2.03 -3.18
N ILE A 327 -0.95 1.63 -1.92
CA ILE A 327 -1.56 2.44 -0.86
C ILE A 327 -0.68 3.63 -0.52
N THR A 328 0.62 3.41 -0.35
CA THR A 328 1.57 4.49 -0.07
C THR A 328 1.77 5.41 -1.27
N ALA A 329 1.56 4.93 -2.51
CA ALA A 329 1.50 5.79 -3.68
C ALA A 329 0.35 6.82 -3.56
N ILE A 330 -0.84 6.36 -3.17
CA ILE A 330 -1.99 7.24 -2.90
C ILE A 330 -1.67 8.21 -1.75
N ALA A 331 -1.06 7.69 -0.68
CA ALA A 331 -0.69 8.50 0.48
C ALA A 331 0.31 9.62 0.11
N ILE A 332 1.30 9.33 -0.73
CA ILE A 332 2.23 10.33 -1.27
C ILE A 332 1.47 11.41 -2.05
N GLY A 333 0.49 11.04 -2.87
CA GLY A 333 -0.37 11.99 -3.56
C GLY A 333 -1.09 12.93 -2.58
N VAL A 334 -1.61 12.40 -1.47
CA VAL A 334 -2.24 13.22 -0.42
C VAL A 334 -1.21 14.09 0.30
N LEU A 335 0.00 13.59 0.56
CA LEU A 335 1.08 14.38 1.16
C LEU A 335 1.44 15.59 0.27
N TYR A 336 1.59 15.40 -1.04
CA TYR A 336 1.81 16.50 -1.99
C TYR A 336 0.67 17.51 -1.98
N LEU A 337 -0.59 17.07 -2.00
CA LEU A 337 -1.75 17.95 -1.90
C LEU A 337 -1.75 18.82 -0.63
N LYS A 338 -1.14 18.31 0.43
CA LYS A 338 -1.08 18.99 1.74
C LYS A 338 0.21 19.76 1.96
N ASN A 339 1.02 19.97 0.93
CA ASN A 339 2.34 20.61 1.00
C ASN A 339 3.27 19.95 2.04
N MET A 340 3.06 18.65 2.28
CA MET A 340 3.94 17.80 3.08
C MET A 340 4.81 16.97 2.13
N ASN A 341 5.66 17.65 1.35
CA ASN A 341 6.47 17.00 0.32
C ASN A 341 7.36 15.91 0.93
N PRO A 342 7.18 14.64 0.57
CA PRO A 342 8.01 13.55 1.08
C PRO A 342 9.47 13.78 0.72
N GLY A 343 10.34 13.53 1.68
CA GLY A 343 11.78 13.74 1.52
C GLY A 343 12.46 13.96 2.86
N PRO A 344 13.80 13.91 2.92
CA PRO A 344 14.54 14.06 4.17
C PRO A 344 14.38 15.46 4.78
N THR A 345 14.13 16.49 3.96
CA THR A 345 13.89 17.88 4.42
C THR A 345 12.61 17.98 5.25
N LEU A 346 11.59 17.15 5.00
CA LEU A 346 10.35 17.12 5.78
C LEU A 346 10.61 16.83 7.26
N PHE A 347 11.64 16.04 7.57
CA PHE A 347 12.04 15.69 8.94
C PHE A 347 12.72 16.86 9.66
N VAL A 348 13.32 17.78 8.92
CA VAL A 348 14.03 18.95 9.45
C VAL A 348 13.11 20.16 9.53
N ASP A 349 12.38 20.44 8.45
CA ASP A 349 11.56 21.64 8.32
C ASP A 349 10.25 21.55 9.11
N ASN A 350 9.65 20.34 9.17
CA ASN A 350 8.35 20.11 9.81
C ASN A 350 8.34 18.86 10.71
N PRO A 351 9.25 18.75 11.69
CA PRO A 351 9.36 17.56 12.54
C PRO A 351 8.08 17.25 13.32
N GLN A 352 7.30 18.26 13.72
CA GLN A 352 6.02 18.08 14.40
C GLN A 352 4.99 17.32 13.56
N ASN A 353 5.00 17.51 12.25
CA ASN A 353 4.09 16.80 11.35
C ASN A 353 4.48 15.32 11.24
N ILE A 354 5.77 15.02 11.17
CA ILE A 354 6.28 13.64 11.15
C ILE A 354 5.97 12.92 12.46
N TYR A 355 6.21 13.56 13.61
CA TYR A 355 5.82 12.97 14.90
C TYR A 355 4.32 12.79 15.03
N ALA A 356 3.51 13.69 14.47
CA ALA A 356 2.06 13.51 14.42
C ALA A 356 1.66 12.28 13.60
N VAL A 357 2.30 12.04 12.45
CA VAL A 357 2.09 10.83 11.65
C VAL A 357 2.42 9.58 12.46
N PHE A 358 3.54 9.55 13.18
CA PHE A 358 3.92 8.42 14.03
C PHE A 358 2.91 8.16 15.15
N ILE A 359 2.41 9.21 15.80
CA ILE A 359 1.36 9.09 16.83
C ILE A 359 0.08 8.53 16.21
N VAL A 360 -0.31 8.98 15.02
CA VAL A 360 -1.48 8.45 14.30
C VAL A 360 -1.31 6.96 14.00
N PHE A 361 -0.14 6.52 13.56
CA PHE A 361 0.13 5.09 13.36
C PHE A 361 -0.07 4.28 14.64
N LEU A 362 0.49 4.74 15.77
CA LEU A 362 0.30 4.07 17.06
C LEU A 362 -1.18 4.02 17.46
N LEU A 363 -1.89 5.14 17.31
CA LEU A 363 -3.32 5.21 17.64
C LEU A 363 -4.14 4.29 16.74
N ALA A 364 -3.85 4.24 15.44
CA ALA A 364 -4.54 3.36 14.50
C ALA A 364 -4.39 1.88 14.91
N GLN A 365 -3.18 1.43 15.25
CA GLN A 365 -2.97 0.04 15.69
C GLN A 365 -3.65 -0.26 17.03
N LEU A 366 -3.61 0.66 17.97
CA LEU A 366 -4.29 0.48 19.28
C LEU A 366 -5.82 0.47 19.14
N LEU A 367 -6.39 1.36 18.31
CA LEU A 367 -7.83 1.41 18.04
C LEU A 367 -8.30 0.19 17.26
N MET A 368 -7.42 -0.48 16.52
CA MET A 368 -7.79 -1.70 15.79
C MET A 368 -8.30 -2.80 16.73
N LEU A 369 -7.77 -2.90 17.94
CA LEU A 369 -8.19 -3.96 18.87
C LEU A 369 -9.68 -3.84 19.25
N PRO A 370 -10.17 -2.71 19.83
CA PRO A 370 -11.58 -2.58 20.18
C PRO A 370 -12.50 -2.46 18.97
N LEU A 371 -12.11 -1.74 17.93
CA LEU A 371 -12.96 -1.53 16.76
C LEU A 371 -12.99 -2.79 15.86
N GLY A 372 -11.88 -3.51 15.74
CA GLY A 372 -11.82 -4.80 15.04
C GLY A 372 -12.66 -5.87 15.74
N TRP A 373 -12.63 -5.93 17.07
CA TRP A 373 -13.54 -6.77 17.83
C TRP A 373 -15.01 -6.43 17.55
N MET A 374 -15.36 -5.16 17.52
CA MET A 374 -16.72 -4.70 17.17
C MET A 374 -17.07 -5.12 15.74
N ALA A 375 -16.16 -4.94 14.77
CA ALA A 375 -16.35 -5.36 13.39
C ALA A 375 -16.57 -6.87 13.26
N ILE A 376 -15.82 -7.70 14.00
CA ILE A 376 -16.04 -9.16 14.04
C ILE A 376 -17.45 -9.47 14.58
N LYS A 377 -17.92 -8.82 15.64
CA LYS A 377 -19.26 -9.02 16.15
C LYS A 377 -20.35 -8.62 15.15
N LEU A 378 -20.10 -7.56 14.39
CA LEU A 378 -21.02 -7.03 13.37
C LEU A 378 -20.78 -7.68 11.98
N ALA A 379 -19.85 -8.61 11.86
CA ALA A 379 -19.43 -9.19 10.57
C ALA A 379 -20.61 -9.73 9.76
N LYS A 380 -21.58 -10.39 10.41
CA LYS A 380 -22.77 -10.93 9.73
C LYS A 380 -23.62 -9.84 9.11
N GLN A 381 -23.77 -8.69 9.78
CA GLN A 381 -24.50 -7.52 9.26
C GLN A 381 -23.71 -6.89 8.10
N LEU A 382 -22.40 -6.72 8.27
CA LEU A 382 -21.52 -6.14 7.26
C LEU A 382 -21.53 -6.96 5.97
N LEU A 383 -21.42 -8.28 6.07
CA LEU A 383 -21.41 -9.20 4.93
C LEU A 383 -22.77 -9.34 4.22
N ARG A 384 -23.86 -8.86 4.80
CA ARG A 384 -25.18 -8.82 4.17
C ARG A 384 -25.41 -7.63 3.26
N ILE A 385 -24.53 -6.61 3.32
CA ILE A 385 -24.67 -5.43 2.48
C ILE A 385 -24.38 -5.80 1.03
N PRO A 386 -25.35 -5.63 0.10
CA PRO A 386 -25.14 -6.00 -1.29
C PRO A 386 -24.15 -5.04 -1.95
N GLY A 387 -23.13 -5.60 -2.60
CA GLY A 387 -22.15 -4.81 -3.36
C GLY A 387 -22.82 -4.01 -4.50
N GLU A 388 -23.94 -4.51 -5.01
CA GLU A 388 -24.76 -3.84 -6.03
C GLU A 388 -25.22 -2.42 -5.60
N LEU A 389 -25.41 -2.20 -4.30
CA LEU A 389 -25.75 -0.89 -3.74
C LEU A 389 -24.51 0.01 -3.56
N LEU A 390 -23.37 -0.61 -3.23
CA LEU A 390 -22.14 0.11 -2.93
C LEU A 390 -21.43 0.64 -4.17
N MET A 391 -21.41 -0.12 -5.27
CA MET A 391 -20.68 0.25 -6.48
C MET A 391 -21.15 1.58 -7.11
N PRO A 392 -22.46 1.86 -7.23
CA PRO A 392 -22.92 3.17 -7.70
C PRO A 392 -22.55 4.32 -6.77
N ILE A 393 -22.59 4.09 -5.45
CA ILE A 393 -22.21 5.09 -4.44
C ILE A 393 -20.71 5.41 -4.58
N ILE A 394 -19.86 4.39 -4.72
CA ILE A 394 -18.43 4.52 -4.94
C ILE A 394 -18.15 5.31 -6.21
N LEU A 395 -18.80 4.95 -7.32
CA LEU A 395 -18.67 5.65 -8.60
C LEU A 395 -19.03 7.13 -8.46
N LEU A 396 -20.12 7.45 -7.75
CA LEU A 396 -20.52 8.83 -7.49
C LEU A 396 -19.44 9.59 -6.71
N PHE A 397 -18.90 9.00 -5.63
CA PHE A 397 -17.82 9.61 -4.85
C PHE A 397 -16.56 9.81 -5.69
N CYS A 398 -16.20 8.88 -6.56
CA CYS A 398 -15.06 9.00 -7.47
C CYS A 398 -15.25 10.18 -8.45
N ILE A 399 -16.44 10.33 -9.06
CA ILE A 399 -16.76 11.41 -9.98
C ILE A 399 -16.69 12.76 -9.26
N VAL A 400 -17.42 12.90 -8.16
CA VAL A 400 -17.43 14.14 -7.36
C VAL A 400 -16.04 14.48 -6.87
N GLY A 401 -15.29 13.50 -6.37
CA GLY A 401 -13.95 13.69 -5.87
C GLY A 401 -12.95 14.13 -6.95
N SER A 402 -12.97 13.48 -8.11
CA SER A 402 -12.09 13.85 -9.23
C SER A 402 -12.41 15.23 -9.78
N PHE A 403 -13.69 15.63 -9.77
CA PHE A 403 -14.10 16.99 -10.14
C PHE A 403 -13.64 18.02 -9.12
N ALA A 404 -13.81 17.74 -7.81
CA ALA A 404 -13.54 18.69 -6.72
C ALA A 404 -12.06 19.10 -6.61
N ILE A 405 -11.13 18.26 -7.04
CA ILE A 405 -9.70 18.52 -6.95
C ILE A 405 -9.29 19.73 -7.79
N ASN A 406 -9.75 19.81 -9.04
CA ASN A 406 -9.37 20.87 -9.97
C ASN A 406 -10.57 21.71 -10.47
N ASN A 407 -11.78 21.42 -9.99
CA ASN A 407 -13.05 21.97 -10.48
C ASN A 407 -13.19 21.87 -12.02
N ALA A 408 -12.67 20.79 -12.60
CA ALA A 408 -12.62 20.58 -14.04
C ALA A 408 -13.12 19.18 -14.43
N LEU A 409 -13.90 19.10 -15.50
CA LEU A 409 -14.34 17.83 -16.07
C LEU A 409 -13.17 17.01 -16.65
N PHE A 410 -12.06 17.66 -16.97
CA PHE A 410 -10.85 17.00 -17.43
C PHE A 410 -10.37 15.92 -16.45
N GLY A 411 -10.34 16.22 -15.14
CA GLY A 411 -10.00 15.23 -14.11
C GLY A 411 -10.94 14.02 -14.10
N VAL A 412 -12.25 14.25 -14.29
CA VAL A 412 -13.22 13.13 -14.38
C VAL A 412 -12.97 12.29 -15.63
N GLY A 413 -12.64 12.93 -16.75
CA GLY A 413 -12.26 12.23 -17.99
C GLY A 413 -11.03 11.37 -17.81
N VAL A 414 -9.97 11.91 -17.18
CA VAL A 414 -8.75 11.16 -16.84
C VAL A 414 -9.06 9.97 -15.94
N MET A 415 -9.87 10.15 -14.90
CA MET A 415 -10.30 9.09 -14.01
C MET A 415 -11.02 7.95 -14.75
N LEU A 416 -12.00 8.26 -15.58
CA LEU A 416 -12.76 7.25 -16.31
C LEU A 416 -11.88 6.48 -17.31
N ILE A 417 -11.06 7.20 -18.09
CA ILE A 417 -10.17 6.59 -19.08
C ILE A 417 -9.13 5.70 -18.40
N SER A 418 -8.47 6.19 -17.36
CA SER A 418 -7.48 5.41 -16.61
C SER A 418 -8.09 4.19 -15.94
N GLY A 419 -9.34 4.28 -15.46
CA GLY A 419 -10.07 3.14 -14.90
C GLY A 419 -10.35 2.05 -15.91
N VAL A 420 -10.77 2.41 -17.12
CA VAL A 420 -10.97 1.45 -18.22
C VAL A 420 -9.64 0.82 -18.64
N ILE A 421 -8.59 1.62 -18.75
CA ILE A 421 -7.24 1.10 -19.07
C ILE A 421 -6.79 0.10 -18.03
N ALA A 422 -6.88 0.44 -16.74
CA ALA A 422 -6.48 -0.43 -15.64
C ALA A 422 -7.29 -1.73 -15.59
N PHE A 423 -8.60 -1.66 -15.84
CA PHE A 423 -9.46 -2.85 -15.94
C PHE A 423 -8.98 -3.83 -17.02
N TYR A 424 -8.63 -3.33 -18.22
CA TYR A 424 -8.08 -4.20 -19.27
C TYR A 424 -6.66 -4.66 -18.97
N MET A 425 -5.82 -3.82 -18.36
CA MET A 425 -4.48 -4.22 -17.91
C MET A 425 -4.56 -5.44 -16.98
N GLU A 426 -5.37 -5.36 -15.91
CA GLU A 426 -5.56 -6.46 -14.96
C GLU A 426 -6.13 -7.71 -15.64
N ARG A 427 -7.13 -7.54 -16.51
CA ARG A 427 -7.73 -8.66 -17.26
C ARG A 427 -6.72 -9.41 -18.13
N TRP A 428 -5.71 -8.72 -18.65
CA TRP A 428 -4.64 -9.32 -19.46
C TRP A 428 -3.38 -9.66 -18.65
N GLY A 429 -3.45 -9.50 -17.32
CA GLY A 429 -2.36 -9.83 -16.40
C GLY A 429 -1.21 -8.82 -16.39
N PHE A 430 -1.46 -7.56 -16.79
CA PHE A 430 -0.53 -6.46 -16.62
C PHE A 430 -0.74 -5.82 -15.23
N PRO A 431 0.29 -5.77 -14.38
CA PRO A 431 0.14 -5.19 -13.04
C PRO A 431 -0.02 -3.67 -13.10
N VAL A 432 -0.99 -3.13 -12.36
CA VAL A 432 -1.29 -1.68 -12.32
C VAL A 432 -0.27 -0.91 -11.46
N ALA A 433 0.24 -1.53 -10.39
CA ALA A 433 1.15 -0.87 -9.45
C ALA A 433 2.42 -0.30 -10.10
N PRO A 434 3.14 -0.99 -11.00
CA PRO A 434 4.27 -0.41 -11.72
C PRO A 434 3.90 0.80 -12.59
N THR A 435 2.70 0.82 -13.19
CA THR A 435 2.25 1.98 -13.97
C THR A 435 2.14 3.22 -13.10
N ILE A 436 1.53 3.08 -11.93
CA ILE A 436 1.38 4.20 -10.99
C ILE A 436 2.73 4.65 -10.46
N LEU A 437 3.63 3.71 -10.14
CA LEU A 437 4.99 4.07 -9.78
C LEU A 437 5.70 4.85 -10.89
N GLY A 438 5.54 4.44 -12.13
CA GLY A 438 6.06 5.16 -13.30
C GLY A 438 5.54 6.59 -13.39
N VAL A 439 4.24 6.81 -13.12
CA VAL A 439 3.65 8.15 -13.11
C VAL A 439 4.19 8.99 -11.95
N VAL A 440 4.22 8.43 -10.73
CA VAL A 440 4.64 9.16 -9.51
C VAL A 440 6.12 9.52 -9.54
N LEU A 441 6.96 8.61 -9.96
CA LEU A 441 8.42 8.77 -9.92
C LEU A 441 9.04 9.21 -11.24
N GLY A 442 8.26 9.26 -12.33
CA GLY A 442 8.79 9.57 -13.65
C GLY A 442 9.39 10.96 -13.73
N THR A 443 8.70 11.97 -13.22
CA THR A 443 9.19 13.36 -13.14
C THR A 443 10.47 13.43 -12.30
N LEU A 444 10.47 12.77 -11.12
CA LEU A 444 11.65 12.71 -10.26
C LEU A 444 12.83 12.03 -10.96
N LEU A 445 12.59 10.92 -11.66
CA LEU A 445 13.63 10.23 -12.44
C LEU A 445 14.26 11.15 -13.47
N GLU A 446 13.43 11.82 -14.26
CA GLU A 446 13.88 12.74 -15.30
C GLU A 446 14.71 13.89 -14.72
N GLU A 447 14.19 14.54 -13.69
CA GLU A 447 14.86 15.64 -13.00
C GLU A 447 16.24 15.22 -12.44
N GLN A 448 16.29 14.08 -11.74
CA GLN A 448 17.53 13.61 -11.14
C GLN A 448 18.52 13.12 -12.20
N PHE A 449 18.04 12.53 -13.32
CA PHE A 449 18.88 12.16 -14.44
C PHE A 449 19.56 13.38 -15.07
N PHE A 450 18.77 14.39 -15.47
CA PHE A 450 19.32 15.59 -16.10
C PHE A 450 20.20 16.41 -15.16
N SER A 451 19.82 16.56 -13.89
CA SER A 451 20.63 17.22 -12.88
C SER A 451 21.98 16.51 -12.69
N SER A 452 21.98 15.18 -12.70
CA SER A 452 23.23 14.39 -12.61
C SER A 452 24.08 14.52 -13.86
N LEU A 453 23.45 14.51 -15.03
CA LEU A 453 24.15 14.66 -16.31
C LEU A 453 24.83 16.01 -16.44
N ILE A 454 24.15 17.08 -16.01
CA ILE A 454 24.69 18.44 -15.98
C ILE A 454 25.87 18.53 -15.01
N LYS A 455 25.73 18.00 -13.78
CA LYS A 455 26.82 18.00 -12.78
C LYS A 455 28.03 17.18 -13.21
N ALA A 456 27.83 16.23 -14.10
CA ALA A 456 28.87 15.35 -14.61
C ALA A 456 29.47 15.80 -15.95
N ASP A 457 29.08 16.97 -16.46
CA ASP A 457 29.49 17.45 -17.80
C ASP A 457 29.25 16.42 -18.91
N GLY A 458 28.12 15.69 -18.83
CA GLY A 458 27.74 14.67 -19.80
C GLY A 458 28.41 13.29 -19.62
N ARG A 459 29.22 13.07 -18.58
CA ARG A 459 29.91 11.79 -18.34
C ARG A 459 28.99 10.80 -17.65
N LEU A 460 28.56 9.74 -18.35
CA LEU A 460 27.69 8.71 -17.77
C LEU A 460 28.37 7.87 -16.67
N LEU A 461 29.71 7.70 -16.72
CA LEU A 461 30.44 6.95 -15.70
C LEU A 461 30.39 7.63 -14.32
N ALA A 462 30.19 8.96 -14.28
CA ALA A 462 30.05 9.70 -13.03
C ALA A 462 28.86 9.25 -12.17
N PHE A 463 27.86 8.60 -12.76
CA PHE A 463 26.74 8.01 -12.04
C PHE A 463 27.15 6.88 -11.07
N PHE A 464 28.37 6.33 -11.24
CA PHE A 464 28.93 5.27 -10.41
C PHE A 464 30.10 5.73 -9.53
N GLU A 465 30.60 6.96 -9.69
CA GLU A 465 31.81 7.44 -9.00
C GLU A 465 31.58 7.66 -7.50
N ARG A 466 30.36 8.00 -7.08
CA ARG A 466 30.04 8.19 -5.65
C ARG A 466 29.78 6.84 -4.97
N PRO A 467 30.26 6.63 -3.72
CA PRO A 467 30.19 5.31 -3.09
C PRO A 467 28.77 4.72 -3.00
N ILE A 468 27.80 5.53 -2.56
CA ILE A 468 26.40 5.06 -2.41
C ILE A 468 25.76 4.88 -3.78
N ALA A 469 25.91 5.85 -4.69
CA ALA A 469 25.39 5.76 -6.05
C ALA A 469 26.00 4.57 -6.81
N GLY A 470 27.30 4.33 -6.67
CA GLY A 470 28.00 3.20 -7.27
C GLY A 470 27.45 1.87 -6.79
N VAL A 471 27.20 1.70 -5.48
CA VAL A 471 26.60 0.48 -4.94
C VAL A 471 25.18 0.28 -5.46
N LEU A 472 24.32 1.32 -5.36
CA LEU A 472 22.93 1.25 -5.84
C LEU A 472 22.86 0.94 -7.34
N GLY A 473 23.69 1.63 -8.14
CA GLY A 473 23.76 1.43 -9.59
C GLY A 473 24.24 0.04 -9.95
N THR A 474 25.31 -0.44 -9.31
CA THR A 474 25.85 -1.78 -9.55
C THR A 474 24.81 -2.86 -9.22
N VAL A 475 24.14 -2.76 -8.07
CA VAL A 475 23.07 -3.71 -7.68
C VAL A 475 21.95 -3.69 -8.71
N THR A 476 21.47 -2.51 -9.10
CA THR A 476 20.40 -2.37 -10.09
C THR A 476 20.77 -3.02 -11.42
N VAL A 477 21.94 -2.70 -11.95
CA VAL A 477 22.43 -3.24 -13.23
C VAL A 477 22.63 -4.76 -13.15
N LEU A 478 23.18 -5.28 -12.05
CA LEU A 478 23.35 -6.73 -11.85
C LEU A 478 22.02 -7.48 -11.84
N ILE A 479 20.97 -6.94 -11.21
CA ILE A 479 19.63 -7.55 -11.23
C ILE A 479 19.15 -7.70 -12.68
N TRP A 480 19.29 -6.65 -13.50
CA TRP A 480 18.87 -6.67 -14.90
C TRP A 480 19.70 -7.64 -15.73
N ILE A 481 21.04 -7.69 -15.55
CA ILE A 481 21.91 -8.63 -16.25
C ILE A 481 21.54 -10.08 -15.92
N VAL A 482 21.36 -10.39 -14.62
CA VAL A 482 20.99 -11.75 -14.20
C VAL A 482 19.64 -12.16 -14.81
N TRP A 483 18.69 -11.24 -14.84
CA TRP A 483 17.39 -11.51 -15.45
C TRP A 483 17.50 -11.74 -16.97
N LEU A 484 18.22 -10.89 -17.70
CA LEU A 484 18.43 -11.05 -19.14
C LEU A 484 19.11 -12.38 -19.47
N VAL A 485 20.13 -12.74 -18.72
CA VAL A 485 20.83 -14.04 -18.91
C VAL A 485 19.86 -15.21 -18.69
N ARG A 486 19.02 -15.16 -17.65
CA ARG A 486 18.02 -16.20 -17.40
C ARG A 486 16.92 -16.24 -18.47
N ALA A 487 16.47 -15.09 -18.95
CA ALA A 487 15.46 -14.99 -19.99
C ALA A 487 15.95 -15.52 -21.37
N MET A 488 17.26 -15.48 -21.62
CA MET A 488 17.87 -16.02 -22.84
C MET A 488 18.19 -17.53 -22.75
N GLN A 489 18.12 -18.14 -21.56
CA GLN A 489 18.29 -19.59 -21.44
C GLN A 489 17.03 -20.30 -21.94
N PRO A 490 17.18 -21.33 -22.80
CA PRO A 490 16.03 -22.12 -23.26
C PRO A 490 15.32 -22.73 -22.05
N GLN A 491 14.03 -22.46 -21.89
CA GLN A 491 13.24 -23.12 -20.86
C GLN A 491 13.21 -24.62 -21.16
N PRO A 492 13.49 -25.49 -20.17
CA PRO A 492 13.29 -26.93 -20.36
C PRO A 492 11.83 -27.15 -20.75
N ALA A 493 11.63 -27.81 -21.89
CA ALA A 493 10.31 -28.22 -22.35
C ALA A 493 9.63 -29.08 -21.27
N HIS A 494 8.55 -28.60 -20.69
CA HIS A 494 7.66 -29.35 -19.80
C HIS A 494 6.61 -30.09 -20.60
#